data_512f888373516ea42e6220306f3e4ae9
#
_entry.id   512f888373516ea42e6220306f3e4ae9
#
_cell.length_a   1.000
_cell.length_b   1.000
_cell.length_c   1.000
_cell.angle_alpha   90.00
_cell.angle_beta   90.00
_cell.angle_gamma   90.00
#
_symmetry.space_group_name_H-M   'P 1'
#
loop_
_entity.id
_entity.type
_entity.pdbx_description
1 polymer ?
#
loop_
_entity_poly.entity_id
_entity_poly.type
_entity_poly.pdbx_seq_one_letter_code
_entity_poly.pdbx_strand_id
1 'polypeptide(L)'
;ESIVRFRNRINTETGYFRGSYSPCIASNGKSGRPISVHFHGSASLAPYDGWAEDVTCFGEIKDYVYPNFRSGTGWYHDHALHITAHNAYYGLAGMYFITAKKSIGGCGEPWNLDDIEEKHFILNDKVLNSKCQLYIDPFDKHKDNLYGDINFVSGIPFPNMKLEPKLYRFRL
;
A
#
# COMPACT_ATOMS: atom_id res chain seq x y z
N GLU A 1 10.62 10.48 14.11
CA GLU A 1 10.63 10.92 12.71
C GLU A 1 11.45 9.95 11.86
N SER A 2 10.99 9.68 10.64
CA SER A 2 11.74 8.91 9.65
C SER A 2 11.63 9.54 8.27
N ILE A 3 12.66 9.32 7.45
CA ILE A 3 12.66 9.69 6.04
C ILE A 3 12.60 8.40 5.23
N VAL A 4 11.56 8.27 4.40
CA VAL A 4 11.34 7.11 3.55
C VAL A 4 11.45 7.53 2.09
N ARG A 5 12.33 6.87 1.36
CA ARG A 5 12.59 7.15 -0.05
C ARG A 5 11.84 6.19 -0.95
N PHE A 6 10.95 6.72 -1.76
CA PHE A 6 10.26 5.96 -2.80
C PHE A 6 10.82 6.29 -4.18
N ARG A 7 11.04 5.24 -4.96
CA ARG A 7 11.42 5.36 -6.38
C ARG A 7 10.35 4.75 -7.23
N ASN A 8 9.80 5.50 -8.17
CA ASN A 8 8.86 4.98 -9.14
C ASN A 8 9.60 4.13 -10.20
N ARG A 9 9.24 2.85 -10.31
CA ARG A 9 9.78 1.92 -11.31
C ARG A 9 8.72 1.32 -12.21
N ILE A 10 7.52 1.91 -12.24
CA ILE A 10 6.39 1.41 -13.00
C ILE A 10 6.41 2.03 -14.39
N ASN A 11 6.87 1.27 -15.39
CA ASN A 11 6.81 1.71 -16.77
C ASN A 11 5.45 1.37 -17.40
N THR A 12 5.12 2.03 -18.53
CA THR A 12 3.85 1.82 -19.25
C THR A 12 3.92 0.65 -20.23
N GLU A 13 5.09 0.07 -20.48
CA GLU A 13 5.28 -0.95 -21.50
C GLU A 13 4.72 -2.32 -21.11
N THR A 14 4.43 -2.53 -19.85
CA THR A 14 3.88 -3.79 -19.33
C THR A 14 2.38 -3.93 -19.57
N GLY A 15 1.85 -3.55 -20.68
CA GLY A 15 0.58 -3.93 -21.31
C GLY A 15 -0.71 -4.11 -20.50
N TYR A 16 -0.65 -4.10 -19.18
CA TYR A 16 -1.75 -4.44 -18.28
C TYR A 16 -2.65 -3.27 -17.91
N PHE A 17 -2.34 -2.06 -18.36
CA PHE A 17 -3.01 -0.86 -17.92
C PHE A 17 -3.60 -0.09 -19.10
N ARG A 18 -4.67 -0.60 -19.67
CA ARG A 18 -5.50 0.14 -20.61
C ARG A 18 -6.54 0.96 -19.82
N GLY A 19 -6.15 2.10 -19.34
CA GLY A 19 -7.04 3.10 -18.76
C GLY A 19 -6.64 4.48 -19.26
N SER A 20 -7.59 5.39 -19.38
CA SER A 20 -7.34 6.77 -19.79
C SER A 20 -6.73 7.58 -18.64
N TYR A 21 -5.46 7.34 -18.35
CA TYR A 21 -4.69 8.26 -17.52
C TYR A 21 -3.61 8.91 -18.40
N SER A 22 -3.32 10.16 -18.14
CA SER A 22 -2.20 10.83 -18.79
C SER A 22 -0.89 10.25 -18.26
N PRO A 23 -0.03 9.69 -19.12
CA PRO A 23 1.27 9.21 -18.67
C PRO A 23 2.08 10.39 -18.13
N CYS A 24 2.78 10.15 -17.04
CA CYS A 24 3.70 11.10 -16.45
C CYS A 24 5.04 10.99 -17.19
N ILE A 25 5.53 12.12 -17.71
CA ILE A 25 6.82 12.18 -18.40
C ILE A 25 7.85 12.72 -17.41
N ALA A 26 8.80 11.87 -17.02
CA ALA A 26 9.88 12.26 -16.15
C ALA A 26 10.85 13.24 -16.80
N SER A 27 11.65 13.93 -16.01
CA SER A 27 12.68 14.88 -16.46
C SER A 27 13.71 14.25 -17.42
N ASN A 28 13.88 12.94 -17.38
CA ASN A 28 14.74 12.16 -18.28
C ASN A 28 14.05 11.74 -19.59
N GLY A 29 12.82 12.23 -19.85
CA GLY A 29 12.04 11.91 -21.04
C GLY A 29 11.35 10.53 -21.02
N LYS A 30 11.48 9.75 -19.96
CA LYS A 30 10.80 8.45 -19.84
C LYS A 30 9.36 8.64 -19.42
N SER A 31 8.48 7.91 -20.08
CA SER A 31 7.06 7.85 -19.74
C SER A 31 6.77 6.67 -18.82
N GLY A 32 5.86 6.84 -17.90
CA GLY A 32 5.43 5.79 -17.00
C GLY A 32 4.19 6.17 -16.21
N ARG A 33 3.76 5.26 -15.37
CA ARG A 33 2.62 5.48 -14.48
C ARG A 33 3.03 6.42 -13.34
N PRO A 34 2.30 7.52 -13.12
CA PRO A 34 2.54 8.36 -11.95
C PRO A 34 2.15 7.64 -10.67
N ILE A 35 2.85 7.95 -9.59
CA ILE A 35 2.52 7.53 -8.23
C ILE A 35 2.58 8.71 -7.28
N SER A 36 1.74 8.71 -6.25
CA SER A 36 1.86 9.59 -5.09
C SER A 36 1.66 8.75 -3.84
N VAL A 37 2.60 8.74 -2.92
CA VAL A 37 2.53 7.85 -1.76
C VAL A 37 1.91 8.59 -0.58
N HIS A 38 0.73 8.12 -0.14
CA HIS A 38 0.04 8.62 1.05
C HIS A 38 0.20 7.64 2.20
N PHE A 39 0.71 8.10 3.33
CA PHE A 39 0.69 7.34 4.58
C PHE A 39 -0.62 7.63 5.32
N HIS A 40 -1.55 6.70 5.21
CA HIS A 40 -2.90 6.83 5.75
C HIS A 40 -2.90 6.94 7.28
N GLY A 41 -3.46 8.05 7.77
CA GLY A 41 -3.53 8.33 9.21
C GLY A 41 -2.26 8.94 9.81
N SER A 42 -1.25 9.30 9.01
CA SER A 42 -0.10 10.05 9.48
C SER A 42 -0.44 11.53 9.68
N ALA A 43 0.26 12.20 10.61
CA ALA A 43 0.24 13.66 10.75
C ALA A 43 1.32 14.31 9.87
N SER A 44 1.48 13.83 8.65
CA SER A 44 2.46 14.34 7.69
C SER A 44 2.12 15.78 7.27
N LEU A 45 3.15 16.58 7.05
CA LEU A 45 2.97 17.88 6.41
C LEU A 45 2.61 17.72 4.92
N ALA A 46 1.89 18.68 4.36
CA ALA A 46 1.37 18.62 2.99
C ALA A 46 2.39 18.16 1.92
N PRO A 47 3.67 18.57 1.90
CA PRO A 47 4.64 18.10 0.91
C PRO A 47 4.96 16.60 1.01
N TYR A 48 4.66 15.97 2.15
CA TYR A 48 4.95 14.56 2.45
C TYR A 48 3.71 13.72 2.66
N ASP A 49 2.52 14.26 2.34
CA ASP A 49 1.24 13.60 2.61
C ASP A 49 0.71 12.79 1.42
N GLY A 50 1.35 12.88 0.27
CA GLY A 50 0.92 12.17 -0.94
C GLY A 50 -0.29 12.82 -1.58
N TRP A 51 -0.20 14.11 -1.88
CA TRP A 51 -1.25 14.82 -2.62
C TRP A 51 -1.44 14.22 -4.01
N ALA A 52 -2.70 14.20 -4.44
CA ALA A 52 -3.11 13.50 -5.67
C ALA A 52 -2.41 14.03 -6.95
N GLU A 53 -2.07 15.32 -6.99
CA GLU A 53 -1.39 15.95 -8.12
C GLU A 53 0.12 16.04 -7.96
N ASP A 54 0.65 15.79 -6.74
CA ASP A 54 2.09 15.79 -6.46
C ASP A 54 2.67 14.40 -6.73
N VAL A 55 2.78 14.09 -8.00
CA VAL A 55 3.15 12.76 -8.47
C VAL A 55 4.64 12.62 -8.76
N THR A 56 5.14 11.40 -8.64
CA THR A 56 6.48 10.97 -9.01
C THR A 56 6.40 10.12 -10.27
N CYS A 57 7.12 10.52 -11.32
CA CYS A 57 7.13 9.85 -12.61
C CYS A 57 8.11 8.67 -12.65
N PHE A 58 8.06 7.86 -13.72
CA PHE A 58 8.94 6.70 -13.87
C PHE A 58 10.43 7.06 -13.80
N GLY A 59 11.13 6.40 -12.90
CA GLY A 59 12.56 6.60 -12.66
C GLY A 59 12.88 7.69 -11.64
N GLU A 60 11.91 8.53 -11.29
CA GLU A 60 12.08 9.57 -10.30
C GLU A 60 12.01 9.05 -8.86
N ILE A 61 12.48 9.87 -7.94
CA ILE A 61 12.57 9.56 -6.51
C ILE A 61 11.93 10.72 -5.75
N LYS A 62 11.17 10.38 -4.71
CA LYS A 62 10.68 11.34 -3.73
C LYS A 62 10.93 10.85 -2.31
N ASP A 63 11.40 11.74 -1.45
CA ASP A 63 11.57 11.49 -0.02
C ASP A 63 10.34 12.00 0.73
N TYR A 64 9.84 11.18 1.64
CA TYR A 64 8.71 11.48 2.50
C TYR A 64 9.20 11.52 3.94
N VAL A 65 8.82 12.57 4.67
CA VAL A 65 9.14 12.74 6.08
C VAL A 65 7.91 12.39 6.92
N TYR A 66 8.02 11.33 7.71
CA TYR A 66 6.94 10.88 8.58
C TYR A 66 7.28 11.19 10.04
N PRO A 67 6.44 11.93 10.76
CA PRO A 67 6.72 12.36 12.12
C PRO A 67 6.73 11.23 13.14
N ASN A 68 6.04 10.11 12.89
CA ASN A 68 5.97 8.94 13.78
C ASN A 68 5.61 9.32 15.24
N PHE A 69 4.62 10.16 15.40
CA PHE A 69 4.26 10.76 16.69
C PHE A 69 3.57 9.81 17.66
N ARG A 70 3.05 8.69 17.17
CA ARG A 70 2.32 7.69 17.96
C ARG A 70 2.65 6.29 17.45
N SER A 71 2.90 5.35 18.38
CA SER A 71 3.02 3.94 18.03
C SER A 71 1.70 3.37 17.52
N GLY A 72 1.78 2.43 16.60
CA GLY A 72 0.61 1.79 16.01
C GLY A 72 0.89 1.08 14.70
N THR A 73 -0.16 0.51 14.16
CA THR A 73 -0.18 -0.06 12.81
C THR A 73 -0.80 0.97 11.88
N GLY A 74 -0.07 1.34 10.86
CA GLY A 74 -0.53 2.16 9.77
C GLY A 74 -0.36 1.44 8.44
N TRP A 75 -0.77 2.09 7.36
CA TRP A 75 -0.55 1.60 6.01
C TRP A 75 -0.35 2.77 5.06
N TYR A 76 0.35 2.54 3.98
CA TYR A 76 0.54 3.52 2.92
C TYR A 76 0.04 2.96 1.60
N HIS A 77 -0.42 3.82 0.72
CA HIS A 77 -0.96 3.44 -0.57
C HIS A 77 -0.78 4.57 -1.59
N ASP A 78 -0.99 4.24 -2.86
CA ASP A 78 -1.01 5.26 -3.90
C ASP A 78 -2.20 6.21 -3.74
N HIS A 79 -2.00 7.47 -4.04
CA HIS A 79 -3.03 8.51 -4.01
C HIS A 79 -3.07 9.36 -5.29
N ALA A 80 -2.42 8.93 -6.37
CA ALA A 80 -2.35 9.69 -7.62
C ALA A 80 -3.74 9.89 -8.26
N LEU A 81 -4.00 11.11 -8.72
CA LEU A 81 -5.31 11.54 -9.22
C LEU A 81 -5.82 10.62 -10.35
N HIS A 82 -7.08 10.19 -10.24
CA HIS A 82 -7.82 9.34 -11.18
C HIS A 82 -7.26 7.91 -11.38
N ILE A 83 -6.18 7.53 -10.71
CA ILE A 83 -5.58 6.20 -10.86
C ILE A 83 -5.32 5.48 -9.54
N THR A 84 -5.68 6.09 -8.41
CA THR A 84 -5.50 5.51 -7.06
C THR A 84 -6.05 4.10 -6.97
N ALA A 85 -7.29 3.88 -7.40
CA ALA A 85 -7.93 2.55 -7.34
C ALA A 85 -7.15 1.50 -8.12
N HIS A 86 -6.69 1.83 -9.33
CA HIS A 86 -5.86 0.94 -10.13
C HIS A 86 -4.51 0.65 -9.48
N ASN A 87 -3.82 1.70 -9.03
CA ASN A 87 -2.50 1.56 -8.41
C ASN A 87 -2.58 0.72 -7.13
N ALA A 88 -3.55 0.98 -6.26
CA ALA A 88 -3.77 0.19 -5.04
C ALA A 88 -4.18 -1.26 -5.37
N TYR A 89 -5.08 -1.46 -6.34
CA TYR A 89 -5.49 -2.79 -6.78
C TYR A 89 -4.32 -3.64 -7.29
N TYR A 90 -3.39 -3.04 -8.01
CA TYR A 90 -2.19 -3.73 -8.52
C TYR A 90 -1.06 -3.84 -7.49
N GLY A 91 -1.30 -3.46 -6.24
CA GLY A 91 -0.42 -3.75 -5.11
C GLY A 91 0.42 -2.58 -4.61
N LEU A 92 0.11 -1.34 -5.03
CA LEU A 92 0.77 -0.17 -4.45
C LEU A 92 0.15 0.20 -3.10
N ALA A 93 0.31 -0.71 -2.17
CA ALA A 93 -0.07 -0.56 -0.76
C ALA A 93 0.87 -1.38 0.11
N GLY A 94 1.10 -0.94 1.34
CA GLY A 94 1.96 -1.62 2.29
C GLY A 94 1.67 -1.23 3.72
N MET A 95 2.10 -2.06 4.67
CA MET A 95 1.98 -1.75 6.09
C MET A 95 3.17 -0.93 6.57
N TYR A 96 2.89 -0.10 7.55
CA TYR A 96 3.90 0.71 8.24
C TYR A 96 3.71 0.59 9.75
N PHE A 97 4.75 0.16 10.45
CA PHE A 97 4.70 -0.06 11.89
C PHE A 97 5.52 1.00 12.61
N ILE A 98 4.91 1.62 13.62
CA ILE A 98 5.58 2.52 14.54
C ILE A 98 5.60 1.82 15.90
N THR A 99 6.78 1.37 16.32
CA THR A 99 6.97 0.68 17.58
C THR A 99 7.48 1.65 18.64
N ALA A 100 6.91 1.61 19.84
CA ALA A 100 7.46 2.31 20.99
C ALA A 100 8.69 1.58 21.52
N LYS A 101 9.74 2.31 21.93
CA LYS A 101 10.98 1.72 22.47
C LYS A 101 10.80 1.01 23.82
N LYS A 102 9.74 1.30 24.55
CA LYS A 102 9.23 0.58 25.74
C LYS A 102 7.77 1.02 25.92
N SER A 103 6.92 0.12 26.36
CA SER A 103 5.63 0.47 26.92
C SER A 103 5.87 1.40 28.11
N ILE A 104 5.76 2.70 27.87
CA ILE A 104 5.61 3.65 28.98
C ILE A 104 4.20 3.37 29.47
N GLY A 105 4.09 2.71 30.63
CA GLY A 105 2.89 2.25 31.28
C GLY A 105 1.61 2.98 30.87
N GLY A 106 1.00 2.51 29.80
CA GLY A 106 -0.32 2.91 29.40
C GLY A 106 -1.30 2.20 30.31
N CYS A 107 -2.28 2.91 30.81
CA CYS A 107 -3.30 2.41 31.71
C CYS A 107 -3.76 1.00 31.33
N GLY A 108 -3.38 0.01 32.14
CA GLY A 108 -4.12 -1.23 32.29
C GLY A 108 -4.12 -2.23 31.15
N GLU A 109 -3.08 -2.33 30.32
CA GLU A 109 -2.95 -3.51 29.49
C GLU A 109 -2.46 -4.68 30.36
N PRO A 110 -3.30 -5.68 30.65
CA PRO A 110 -2.97 -6.77 31.59
C PRO A 110 -1.99 -7.78 30.99
N TRP A 111 -1.53 -7.58 29.77
CA TRP A 111 -0.71 -8.51 29.03
C TRP A 111 0.62 -7.86 28.63
N ASN A 112 1.72 -8.50 29.02
CA ASN A 112 3.01 -8.16 28.42
C ASN A 112 3.02 -8.65 26.95
N LEU A 113 2.77 -7.73 26.03
CA LEU A 113 2.70 -8.05 24.60
C LEU A 113 4.07 -8.00 23.91
N ASP A 114 5.14 -7.68 24.66
CA ASP A 114 6.47 -7.50 24.08
C ASP A 114 7.10 -8.84 23.63
N ASP A 115 6.68 -9.95 24.25
CA ASP A 115 7.17 -11.29 23.95
C ASP A 115 6.25 -12.10 23.01
N ILE A 116 5.16 -11.49 22.51
CA ILE A 116 4.22 -12.17 21.63
C ILE A 116 4.70 -12.06 20.18
N GLU A 117 4.78 -13.21 19.52
CA GLU A 117 5.10 -13.26 18.09
C GLU A 117 4.04 -12.55 17.26
N GLU A 118 4.46 -11.58 16.45
CA GLU A 118 3.56 -10.82 15.57
C GLU A 118 3.55 -11.40 14.16
N LYS A 119 2.37 -11.44 13.56
CA LYS A 119 2.15 -11.75 12.15
C LYS A 119 1.40 -10.60 11.49
N HIS A 120 1.86 -10.20 10.31
CA HIS A 120 1.35 -9.03 9.61
C HIS A 120 0.73 -9.45 8.29
N PHE A 121 -0.49 -8.97 8.01
CA PHE A 121 -1.21 -9.33 6.79
C PHE A 121 -1.91 -8.13 6.18
N ILE A 122 -1.81 -8.00 4.87
CA ILE A 122 -2.72 -7.18 4.08
C ILE A 122 -3.73 -8.11 3.43
N LEU A 123 -4.99 -7.95 3.78
CA LEU A 123 -6.09 -8.73 3.20
C LEU A 123 -6.70 -7.93 2.06
N ASN A 124 -6.85 -8.54 0.91
CA ASN A 124 -7.57 -7.95 -0.21
C ASN A 124 -8.18 -9.06 -1.09
N ASP A 125 -9.10 -8.67 -1.94
CA ASP A 125 -9.71 -9.52 -2.95
C ASP A 125 -9.28 -9.06 -4.35
N LYS A 126 -9.16 -10.01 -5.27
CA LYS A 126 -8.70 -9.78 -6.64
C LYS A 126 -9.48 -10.64 -7.62
N VAL A 127 -9.45 -10.24 -8.88
CA VAL A 127 -9.89 -11.06 -10.00
C VAL A 127 -8.67 -11.42 -10.85
N LEU A 128 -8.58 -12.67 -11.26
CA LEU A 128 -7.55 -13.14 -12.19
C LEU A 128 -8.18 -13.52 -13.52
N ASN A 129 -7.53 -13.17 -14.62
CA ASN A 129 -7.93 -13.66 -15.94
C ASN A 129 -7.46 -15.11 -16.16
N SER A 130 -7.81 -15.69 -17.32
CA SER A 130 -7.44 -17.07 -17.68
C SER A 130 -5.91 -17.32 -17.78
N LYS A 131 -5.11 -16.26 -17.75
CA LYS A 131 -3.64 -16.32 -17.73
C LYS A 131 -3.06 -16.08 -16.32
N CYS A 132 -3.88 -16.15 -15.29
CA CYS A 132 -3.51 -15.86 -13.89
C CYS A 132 -2.92 -14.45 -13.67
N GLN A 133 -3.40 -13.47 -14.42
CA GLN A 133 -2.98 -12.08 -14.29
C GLN A 133 -4.11 -11.28 -13.63
N LEU A 134 -3.75 -10.30 -12.81
CA LEU A 134 -4.71 -9.38 -12.23
C LEU A 134 -5.53 -8.70 -13.33
N TYR A 135 -6.84 -8.69 -13.13
CA TYR A 135 -7.79 -8.19 -14.10
C TYR A 135 -8.78 -7.24 -13.46
N ILE A 136 -9.06 -6.14 -14.12
CA ILE A 136 -10.17 -5.25 -13.84
C ILE A 136 -10.98 -5.13 -15.14
N ASP A 137 -12.27 -5.43 -15.09
CA ASP A 137 -13.11 -5.25 -16.27
C ASP A 137 -13.31 -3.74 -16.54
N PRO A 138 -12.77 -3.21 -17.64
CA PRO A 138 -12.94 -1.79 -17.98
C PRO A 138 -14.37 -1.47 -18.43
N PHE A 139 -15.19 -2.47 -18.72
CA PHE A 139 -16.55 -2.32 -19.25
C PHE A 139 -17.64 -2.64 -18.22
N ASP A 140 -17.27 -3.07 -17.02
CA ASP A 140 -18.26 -3.29 -15.96
C ASP A 140 -18.92 -1.96 -15.59
N LYS A 141 -20.18 -1.85 -15.94
CA LYS A 141 -21.02 -0.65 -15.69
C LYS A 141 -21.41 -0.49 -14.23
N HIS A 142 -21.19 -1.51 -13.40
CA HIS A 142 -21.48 -1.52 -11.97
C HIS A 142 -20.25 -1.15 -11.12
N LYS A 143 -19.39 -0.28 -11.63
CA LYS A 143 -18.04 0.07 -11.13
C LYS A 143 -17.99 0.80 -9.79
N ASP A 144 -19.10 1.04 -9.14
CA ASP A 144 -19.09 1.70 -7.83
C ASP A 144 -18.45 0.81 -6.74
N ASN A 145 -18.37 -0.50 -6.99
CA ASN A 145 -17.76 -1.47 -6.08
C ASN A 145 -16.98 -2.54 -6.86
N LEU A 146 -15.67 -2.48 -6.79
CA LEU A 146 -14.80 -3.51 -7.36
C LEU A 146 -14.61 -4.62 -6.32
N TYR A 147 -15.34 -5.72 -6.47
CA TYR A 147 -15.17 -6.92 -5.66
C TYR A 147 -14.42 -7.99 -6.44
N GLY A 148 -13.46 -8.63 -5.77
CA GLY A 148 -12.76 -9.80 -6.29
C GLY A 148 -13.40 -11.11 -5.83
N ASP A 149 -13.12 -12.18 -6.54
CA ASP A 149 -13.57 -13.54 -6.22
C ASP A 149 -12.44 -14.39 -5.60
N ILE A 150 -11.23 -13.85 -5.55
CA ILE A 150 -10.05 -14.52 -5.00
C ILE A 150 -9.50 -13.71 -3.82
N ASN A 151 -9.45 -14.33 -2.64
CA ASN A 151 -8.84 -13.73 -1.47
C ASN A 151 -7.31 -13.79 -1.54
N PHE A 152 -6.68 -12.64 -1.37
CA PHE A 152 -5.24 -12.51 -1.30
C PHE A 152 -4.82 -12.09 0.11
N VAL A 153 -3.73 -12.65 0.58
CA VAL A 153 -3.09 -12.25 1.84
C VAL A 153 -1.64 -11.86 1.53
N SER A 154 -1.30 -10.61 1.73
CA SER A 154 0.04 -10.06 1.44
C SER A 154 0.54 -10.41 0.03
N GLY A 155 -0.36 -10.36 -0.96
CA GLY A 155 -0.06 -10.62 -2.37
C GLY A 155 -0.09 -12.10 -2.79
N ILE A 156 -0.43 -13.03 -1.90
CA ILE A 156 -0.50 -14.48 -2.20
C ILE A 156 -1.96 -14.92 -2.21
N PRO A 157 -2.45 -15.58 -3.28
CA PRO A 157 -3.81 -16.10 -3.34
C PRO A 157 -3.97 -17.32 -2.42
N PHE A 158 -5.03 -17.34 -1.62
CA PHE A 158 -5.39 -18.43 -0.72
C PHE A 158 -4.23 -19.06 0.06
N PRO A 159 -3.38 -18.27 0.73
CA PRO A 159 -2.25 -18.83 1.45
C PRO A 159 -2.72 -19.64 2.66
N ASN A 160 -1.88 -20.57 3.09
CA ASN A 160 -2.01 -21.21 4.38
C ASN A 160 -0.76 -20.97 5.21
N MET A 161 -0.91 -21.00 6.53
CA MET A 161 0.20 -20.81 7.47
C MET A 161 0.12 -21.86 8.57
N LYS A 162 1.25 -22.51 8.84
CA LYS A 162 1.36 -23.39 10.00
C LYS A 162 1.68 -22.54 11.23
N LEU A 163 0.91 -22.72 12.29
CA LEU A 163 1.09 -22.06 13.57
C LEU A 163 1.31 -23.10 14.67
N GLU A 164 2.19 -22.80 15.59
CA GLU A 164 2.32 -23.54 16.84
C GLU A 164 1.17 -23.16 17.79
N PRO A 165 0.77 -24.03 18.73
CA PRO A 165 -0.30 -23.74 19.69
C PRO A 165 0.20 -22.77 20.77
N LYS A 166 0.31 -21.49 20.43
CA LYS A 166 0.71 -20.40 21.31
C LYS A 166 -0.04 -19.10 20.98
N LEU A 167 0.16 -18.08 21.79
CA LEU A 167 -0.45 -16.76 21.55
C LEU A 167 0.31 -16.01 20.44
N TYR A 168 -0.46 -15.43 19.52
CA TYR A 168 0.04 -14.56 18.46
C TYR A 168 -0.70 -13.23 18.46
N ARG A 169 -0.03 -12.18 18.02
CA ARG A 169 -0.66 -10.92 17.65
C ARG A 169 -0.74 -10.82 16.12
N PHE A 170 -1.95 -10.78 15.60
CA PHE A 170 -2.18 -10.49 14.19
C PHE A 170 -2.42 -8.99 13.99
N ARG A 171 -1.73 -8.41 13.01
CA ARG A 171 -1.98 -7.05 12.52
C ARG A 171 -2.53 -7.15 11.10
N LEU A 172 -3.74 -6.61 10.91
CA LEU A 172 -4.51 -6.70 9.66
C LEU A 172 -4.77 -5.30 9.11
#